data_54f9074871b27ea5b5fd47c23d5dc4a9
#
_entry.id   54f9074871b27ea5b5fd47c23d5dc4a9
#
_cell.length_a   1.000
_cell.length_b   1.000
_cell.length_c   1.000
_cell.angle_alpha   90.00
_cell.angle_beta   90.00
_cell.angle_gamma   90.00
#
_symmetry.space_group_name_H-M   'P 1'
#
loop_
_entity.id
_entity.type
_entity.pdbx_description
1 polymer ?
#
loop_
_entity_poly.entity_id
_entity_poly.type
_entity_poly.pdbx_seq_one_letter_code
_entity_poly.pdbx_strand_id
1 'polypeptide(L)'
;LYFTSNVLDCADGQIARLKKNGTKVGRIVDGFVDYIVSIFVFVGIGIGLTTQFNWNEVNLWGNAFLQWDPIVYIWVASILGAISSAVQAFYFDFYRNKFLEVVYGKAQNIIEEIKEYEDESERLKENGSHGFQRFLISIYLKYSALQLKIQKDHEENHNEQKPNPKVYYAKNRLLLRLWSYVGSTTHITLCVVTALLGNMEAFLIICILPLNLLMLVLFLVQKQVNKVTV
;
A
#
# COMPACT_ATOMS: atom_id res chain seq x y z
N LEU A 1 4.18 -16.10 13.47
CA LEU A 1 5.20 -15.04 13.53
C LEU A 1 4.72 -13.77 12.80
N TYR A 2 4.32 -13.82 11.50
CA TYR A 2 3.93 -12.65 10.72
C TYR A 2 2.73 -11.90 11.35
N PHE A 3 1.66 -12.60 11.73
CA PHE A 3 0.52 -12.01 12.43
C PHE A 3 0.93 -11.35 13.75
N THR A 4 1.74 -12.04 14.56
CA THR A 4 2.21 -11.50 15.85
C THR A 4 3.07 -10.25 15.65
N SER A 5 3.93 -10.23 14.62
CA SER A 5 4.73 -9.05 14.25
C SER A 5 3.84 -7.84 13.95
N ASN A 6 2.78 -8.00 13.15
CA ASN A 6 1.84 -6.91 12.85
C ASN A 6 1.07 -6.41 14.08
N VAL A 7 0.70 -7.31 15.01
CA VAL A 7 0.05 -6.91 16.27
C VAL A 7 1.00 -6.10 17.16
N LEU A 8 2.26 -6.51 17.25
CA LEU A 8 3.28 -5.80 18.02
C LEU A 8 3.59 -4.43 17.43
N ASP A 9 3.69 -4.33 16.12
CA ASP A 9 3.88 -3.08 15.39
C ASP A 9 2.74 -2.08 15.65
N CYS A 10 1.49 -2.54 15.58
CA CYS A 10 0.33 -1.71 15.95
C CYS A 10 0.40 -1.22 17.41
N ALA A 11 0.85 -2.06 18.34
CA ALA A 11 0.98 -1.71 19.75
C ALA A 11 2.12 -0.70 19.97
N ASP A 12 3.25 -0.86 19.30
CA ASP A 12 4.42 0.03 19.39
C ASP A 12 4.09 1.44 18.86
N GLY A 13 3.44 1.53 17.72
CA GLY A 13 2.95 2.78 17.17
C GLY A 13 1.95 3.50 18.09
N GLN A 14 1.12 2.77 18.85
CA GLN A 14 0.22 3.37 19.85
C GLN A 14 0.98 3.89 21.07
N ILE A 15 1.95 3.13 21.56
CA ILE A 15 2.80 3.51 22.70
C ILE A 15 3.61 4.76 22.36
N ALA A 16 4.20 4.83 21.17
CA ALA A 16 4.95 6.01 20.71
C ALA A 16 4.09 7.28 20.68
N ARG A 17 2.83 7.16 20.24
CA ARG A 17 1.86 8.28 20.27
C ARG A 17 1.47 8.71 21.67
N LEU A 18 1.25 7.76 22.59
CA LEU A 18 0.91 8.05 23.98
C LEU A 18 2.07 8.74 24.70
N LYS A 19 3.29 8.29 24.46
CA LYS A 19 4.52 8.88 25.08
C LYS A 19 4.97 10.16 24.40
N LYS A 20 4.41 10.55 23.25
CA LYS A 20 4.80 11.72 22.43
C LYS A 20 6.30 11.73 22.08
N ASN A 21 6.93 10.58 21.98
CA ASN A 21 8.37 10.44 21.71
C ASN A 21 8.67 9.87 20.31
N GLY A 22 7.67 9.80 19.43
CA GLY A 22 7.87 9.38 18.05
C GLY A 22 8.75 10.36 17.29
N THR A 23 9.84 9.85 16.69
CA THR A 23 10.71 10.66 15.84
C THR A 23 10.22 10.65 14.40
N LYS A 24 10.52 11.72 13.63
CA LYS A 24 10.17 11.79 12.19
C LYS A 24 10.84 10.66 11.41
N VAL A 25 12.13 10.44 11.66
CA VAL A 25 12.91 9.36 11.03
C VAL A 25 12.34 7.98 11.40
N GLY A 26 11.94 7.77 12.66
CA GLY A 26 11.31 6.52 13.11
C GLY A 26 10.06 6.16 12.29
N ARG A 27 9.21 7.13 11.97
CA ARG A 27 8.01 6.92 11.14
C ARG A 27 8.34 6.50 9.70
N ILE A 28 9.42 7.06 9.12
CA ILE A 28 9.88 6.65 7.78
C ILE A 28 10.46 5.24 7.83
N VAL A 29 11.26 4.94 8.85
CA VAL A 29 11.86 3.61 9.05
C VAL A 29 10.77 2.56 9.17
N ASP A 30 9.74 2.83 9.95
CA ASP A 30 8.57 1.98 10.15
C ASP A 30 7.89 1.62 8.81
N GLY A 31 7.47 2.63 8.05
CA GLY A 31 6.89 2.42 6.73
C GLY A 31 7.84 1.73 5.74
N PHE A 32 9.14 1.99 5.81
CA PHE A 32 10.13 1.34 4.94
C PHE A 32 10.30 -0.15 5.30
N VAL A 33 10.32 -0.48 6.59
CA VAL A 33 10.39 -1.87 7.07
C VAL A 33 9.17 -2.66 6.61
N ASP A 34 7.97 -2.07 6.65
CA ASP A 34 6.75 -2.72 6.16
C ASP A 34 6.84 -3.10 4.69
N TYR A 35 7.40 -2.22 3.84
CA TYR A 35 7.64 -2.54 2.42
C TYR A 35 8.63 -3.68 2.25
N ILE A 36 9.74 -3.68 3.01
CA ILE A 36 10.73 -4.76 2.98
C ILE A 36 10.10 -6.09 3.40
N VAL A 37 9.34 -6.09 4.50
CA VAL A 37 8.64 -7.28 4.99
C VAL A 37 7.68 -7.81 3.93
N SER A 38 6.92 -6.93 3.28
CA SER A 38 6.01 -7.31 2.19
C SER A 38 6.74 -7.97 1.02
N ILE A 39 7.89 -7.44 0.59
CA ILE A 39 8.73 -8.05 -0.46
C ILE A 39 9.16 -9.45 -0.03
N PHE A 40 9.70 -9.61 1.19
CA PHE A 40 10.13 -10.91 1.68
C PHE A 40 9.00 -11.92 1.83
N VAL A 41 7.78 -11.50 2.14
CA VAL A 41 6.60 -12.37 2.14
C VAL A 41 6.35 -12.93 0.74
N PHE A 42 6.34 -12.11 -0.30
CA PHE A 42 6.13 -12.59 -1.68
C PHE A 42 7.30 -13.46 -2.19
N VAL A 43 8.54 -13.14 -1.82
CA VAL A 43 9.71 -13.99 -2.10
C VAL A 43 9.56 -15.33 -1.39
N GLY A 44 9.16 -15.34 -0.11
CA GLY A 44 8.92 -16.55 0.67
C GLY A 44 7.82 -17.43 0.07
N ILE A 45 6.74 -16.82 -0.43
CA ILE A 45 5.67 -17.52 -1.15
C ILE A 45 6.23 -18.16 -2.43
N GLY A 46 6.98 -17.42 -3.22
CA GLY A 46 7.62 -17.93 -4.44
C GLY A 46 8.52 -19.14 -4.16
N ILE A 47 9.40 -19.06 -3.17
CA ILE A 47 10.26 -20.17 -2.74
C ILE A 47 9.42 -21.35 -2.25
N GLY A 48 8.44 -21.11 -1.37
CA GLY A 48 7.58 -22.16 -0.80
C GLY A 48 6.82 -22.91 -1.88
N LEU A 49 6.21 -22.21 -2.81
CA LEU A 49 5.47 -22.83 -3.91
C LEU A 49 6.39 -23.60 -4.87
N THR A 50 7.60 -23.11 -5.15
CA THR A 50 8.55 -23.83 -6.01
C THR A 50 9.10 -25.11 -5.37
N THR A 51 9.16 -25.18 -4.03
CA THR A 51 9.68 -26.35 -3.33
C THR A 51 8.62 -27.40 -2.98
N GLN A 52 7.36 -27.00 -2.85
CA GLN A 52 6.27 -27.87 -2.42
C GLN A 52 5.51 -28.51 -3.60
N PHE A 53 5.60 -27.95 -4.80
CA PHE A 53 4.85 -28.40 -5.96
C PHE A 53 5.45 -29.66 -6.60
N ASN A 54 4.65 -30.71 -6.71
CA ASN A 54 5.00 -31.88 -7.50
C ASN A 54 4.62 -31.63 -8.97
N TRP A 55 5.56 -31.05 -9.73
CA TRP A 55 5.36 -30.56 -11.10
C TRP A 55 4.85 -31.59 -12.11
N ASN A 56 4.92 -32.89 -11.75
CA ASN A 56 4.46 -33.97 -12.62
C ASN A 56 2.92 -34.09 -12.68
N GLU A 57 2.20 -33.43 -11.80
CA GLU A 57 0.73 -33.54 -11.68
C GLU A 57 -0.04 -32.29 -12.13
N VAL A 58 0.66 -31.19 -12.46
CA VAL A 58 0.00 -29.92 -12.77
C VAL A 58 -0.22 -29.74 -14.27
N ASN A 59 -1.34 -30.25 -14.75
CA ASN A 59 -1.94 -29.80 -16.02
C ASN A 59 -2.84 -28.58 -15.79
N LEU A 60 -2.28 -27.49 -15.29
CA LEU A 60 -2.98 -26.21 -15.27
C LEU A 60 -3.10 -25.68 -16.71
N TRP A 61 -4.34 -25.82 -17.27
CA TRP A 61 -4.72 -25.18 -18.53
C TRP A 61 -4.12 -25.77 -19.81
N GLY A 62 -4.03 -27.09 -19.89
CA GLY A 62 -3.72 -27.79 -21.16
C GLY A 62 -2.59 -27.11 -21.97
N ASN A 63 -1.62 -27.80 -22.37
CA ASN A 63 -0.38 -27.42 -23.06
C ASN A 63 -0.42 -26.34 -24.17
N ALA A 64 -1.40 -25.45 -24.20
CA ALA A 64 -1.71 -24.61 -25.35
C ALA A 64 -1.27 -23.15 -25.25
N PHE A 65 -0.98 -22.58 -24.06
CA PHE A 65 -0.85 -21.13 -24.01
C PHE A 65 0.56 -20.57 -23.82
N LEU A 66 1.47 -21.25 -23.12
CA LEU A 66 2.87 -20.85 -23.00
C LEU A 66 3.71 -22.06 -22.54
N GLN A 67 4.70 -22.45 -23.31
CA GLN A 67 5.65 -23.54 -22.98
C GLN A 67 6.74 -23.03 -22.00
N TRP A 68 6.37 -22.34 -20.95
CA TRP A 68 7.33 -21.91 -19.94
C TRP A 68 7.45 -22.94 -18.82
N ASP A 69 8.64 -22.98 -18.20
CA ASP A 69 8.87 -23.77 -17.01
C ASP A 69 7.86 -23.34 -15.92
N PRO A 70 7.15 -24.27 -15.27
CA PRO A 70 6.26 -23.97 -14.15
C PRO A 70 6.85 -23.06 -13.06
N ILE A 71 8.15 -23.17 -12.80
CA ILE A 71 8.87 -22.28 -11.86
C ILE A 71 8.74 -20.81 -12.27
N VAL A 72 8.83 -20.52 -13.58
CA VAL A 72 8.71 -19.16 -14.11
C VAL A 72 7.32 -18.59 -13.84
N TYR A 73 6.25 -19.39 -13.96
CA TYR A 73 4.88 -18.95 -13.67
C TYR A 73 4.71 -18.55 -12.21
N ILE A 74 5.28 -19.31 -11.28
CA ILE A 74 5.20 -18.98 -9.84
C ILE A 74 5.90 -17.65 -9.56
N TRP A 75 7.11 -17.46 -10.07
CA TRP A 75 7.83 -16.22 -9.85
C TRP A 75 7.15 -15.02 -10.52
N VAL A 76 6.62 -15.20 -11.73
CA VAL A 76 5.83 -14.15 -12.41
C VAL A 76 4.56 -13.84 -11.58
N ALA A 77 3.84 -14.85 -11.10
CA ALA A 77 2.65 -14.64 -10.27
C ALA A 77 3.02 -13.97 -8.93
N SER A 78 4.13 -14.35 -8.28
CA SER A 78 4.60 -13.73 -7.05
C SER A 78 4.95 -12.25 -7.26
N ILE A 79 5.67 -11.91 -8.34
CA ILE A 79 6.02 -10.54 -8.68
C ILE A 79 4.74 -9.73 -9.02
N LEU A 80 3.85 -10.27 -9.84
CA LEU A 80 2.58 -9.61 -10.18
C LEU A 80 1.70 -9.41 -8.93
N GLY A 81 1.65 -10.40 -8.04
CA GLY A 81 0.95 -10.29 -6.76
C GLY A 81 1.52 -9.19 -5.88
N ALA A 82 2.85 -9.10 -5.77
CA ALA A 82 3.52 -8.05 -5.01
C ALA A 82 3.23 -6.65 -5.59
N ILE A 83 3.35 -6.48 -6.91
CA ILE A 83 3.05 -5.21 -7.59
C ILE A 83 1.57 -4.84 -7.41
N SER A 84 0.65 -5.80 -7.63
CA SER A 84 -0.80 -5.57 -7.45
C SER A 84 -1.11 -5.13 -6.02
N SER A 85 -0.58 -5.82 -5.02
CA SER A 85 -0.81 -5.48 -3.61
C SER A 85 -0.27 -4.10 -3.25
N ALA A 86 0.91 -3.74 -3.77
CA ALA A 86 1.50 -2.42 -3.56
C ALA A 86 0.64 -1.30 -4.18
N VAL A 87 0.17 -1.50 -5.42
CA VAL A 87 -0.70 -0.53 -6.13
C VAL A 87 -2.04 -0.40 -5.42
N GLN A 88 -2.65 -1.50 -4.98
CA GLN A 88 -3.91 -1.52 -4.27
C GLN A 88 -3.82 -0.77 -2.94
N ALA A 89 -2.78 -1.04 -2.14
CA ALA A 89 -2.53 -0.35 -0.88
C ALA A 89 -2.28 1.15 -1.09
N PHE A 90 -1.49 1.52 -2.12
CA PHE A 90 -1.24 2.91 -2.48
C PHE A 90 -2.54 3.69 -2.76
N TYR A 91 -3.45 3.15 -3.57
CA TYR A 91 -4.71 3.83 -3.88
C TYR A 91 -5.66 3.88 -2.70
N PHE A 92 -5.70 2.86 -1.86
CA PHE A 92 -6.44 2.91 -0.61
C PHE A 92 -5.94 4.05 0.28
N ASP A 93 -4.63 4.16 0.50
CA ASP A 93 -4.05 5.22 1.32
C ASP A 93 -4.29 6.61 0.71
N PHE A 94 -4.19 6.75 -0.60
CA PHE A 94 -4.49 7.99 -1.30
C PHE A 94 -5.92 8.47 -1.02
N TYR A 95 -6.94 7.62 -1.22
CA TYR A 95 -8.34 8.00 -1.00
C TYR A 95 -8.66 8.18 0.49
N ARG A 96 -8.04 7.42 1.36
CA ARG A 96 -8.15 7.58 2.81
C ARG A 96 -7.60 8.94 3.26
N ASN A 97 -6.44 9.31 2.80
CA ASN A 97 -5.80 10.58 3.15
C ASN A 97 -6.61 11.76 2.62
N LYS A 98 -7.09 11.70 1.37
CA LYS A 98 -8.00 12.71 0.79
C LYS A 98 -9.29 12.83 1.59
N PHE A 99 -9.87 11.73 2.05
CA PHE A 99 -11.06 11.75 2.90
C PHE A 99 -10.80 12.42 4.25
N LEU A 100 -9.69 12.11 4.90
CA LEU A 100 -9.30 12.70 6.18
C LEU A 100 -9.02 14.21 6.05
N GLU A 101 -8.42 14.62 4.96
CA GLU A 101 -8.18 16.01 4.62
C GLU A 101 -9.49 16.81 4.50
N VAL A 102 -10.40 16.35 3.63
CA VAL A 102 -11.62 17.09 3.33
C VAL A 102 -12.58 17.10 4.52
N VAL A 103 -12.73 15.97 5.21
CA VAL A 103 -13.76 15.81 6.26
C VAL A 103 -13.31 16.36 7.61
N TYR A 104 -12.05 16.14 7.97
CA TYR A 104 -11.55 16.47 9.31
C TYR A 104 -10.56 17.63 9.33
N GLY A 105 -10.25 18.21 8.16
CA GLY A 105 -9.22 19.26 8.08
C GLY A 105 -7.83 18.78 8.51
N LYS A 106 -7.67 17.45 8.65
CA LYS A 106 -6.39 16.81 8.96
C LYS A 106 -5.63 16.56 7.65
N ALA A 107 -5.48 17.63 6.84
CA ALA A 107 -4.37 17.60 5.91
C ALA A 107 -3.13 17.43 6.77
N GLN A 108 -2.54 16.24 6.77
CA GLN A 108 -1.09 16.24 6.85
C GLN A 108 -0.72 17.12 5.67
N ASN A 109 -0.28 18.34 5.98
CA ASN A 109 0.15 19.29 4.96
C ASN A 109 1.35 18.62 4.32
N ILE A 110 1.13 17.80 3.30
CA ILE A 110 2.20 17.04 2.62
C ILE A 110 3.32 18.01 2.27
N ILE A 111 2.97 19.26 1.96
CA ILE A 111 3.93 20.33 1.67
C ILE A 111 4.74 20.71 2.92
N GLU A 112 4.08 20.87 4.07
CA GLU A 112 4.78 21.16 5.34
C GLU A 112 5.62 19.97 5.78
N GLU A 113 5.10 18.77 5.61
CA GLU A 113 5.80 17.54 5.96
C GLU A 113 7.04 17.34 5.06
N ILE A 114 6.94 17.57 3.75
CA ILE A 114 8.08 17.54 2.83
C ILE A 114 9.15 18.54 3.30
N LYS A 115 8.76 19.78 3.58
CA LYS A 115 9.69 20.82 4.03
C LYS A 115 10.37 20.43 5.34
N GLU A 116 9.62 19.87 6.29
CA GLU A 116 10.18 19.41 7.55
C GLU A 116 11.19 18.26 7.37
N TYR A 117 11.00 17.38 6.38
CA TYR A 117 11.94 16.29 6.08
C TYR A 117 13.14 16.78 5.27
N GLU A 118 12.99 17.80 4.44
CA GLU A 118 14.10 18.48 3.77
C GLU A 118 15.03 19.13 4.81
N ASP A 119 14.44 19.90 5.75
CA ASP A 119 15.19 20.54 6.85
C ASP A 119 15.92 19.49 7.71
N GLU A 120 15.28 18.36 8.01
CA GLU A 120 15.89 17.27 8.78
C GLU A 120 17.03 16.59 8.01
N SER A 121 16.88 16.42 6.68
CA SER A 121 17.93 15.90 5.82
C SER A 121 19.17 16.80 5.79
N GLU A 122 18.98 18.11 5.78
CA GLU A 122 20.07 19.09 5.84
C GLU A 122 20.78 19.05 7.20
N ARG A 123 20.03 19.00 8.30
CA ARG A 123 20.59 18.85 9.66
C ARG A 123 21.44 17.58 9.81
N LEU A 124 20.97 16.46 9.27
CA LEU A 124 21.72 15.20 9.28
C LEU A 124 22.99 15.27 8.40
N LYS A 125 22.98 16.10 7.37
CA LYS A 125 24.14 16.34 6.52
C LYS A 125 25.23 17.12 7.27
N GLU A 126 24.83 18.14 8.03
CA GLU A 126 25.75 18.97 8.81
C GLU A 126 26.41 18.17 9.95
N ASN A 127 25.66 17.24 10.57
CA ASN A 127 26.17 16.40 11.65
C ASN A 127 27.05 15.21 11.19
N GLY A 128 27.30 15.06 9.88
CA GLY A 128 28.37 14.23 9.31
C GLY A 128 28.25 12.72 9.36
N SER A 129 27.16 12.13 9.92
CA SER A 129 27.17 10.70 10.30
C SER A 129 25.97 9.84 9.90
N HIS A 130 24.99 10.28 9.13
CA HIS A 130 23.74 9.52 9.01
C HIS A 130 23.34 9.21 7.55
N GLY A 131 24.24 8.60 6.77
CA GLY A 131 24.01 8.29 5.34
C GLY A 131 22.75 7.43 5.10
N PHE A 132 22.47 6.43 5.95
CA PHE A 132 21.29 5.57 5.83
C PHE A 132 19.99 6.34 6.10
N GLN A 133 19.95 7.18 7.14
CA GLN A 133 18.77 7.99 7.45
C GLN A 133 18.45 8.99 6.33
N ARG A 134 19.48 9.63 5.77
CA ARG A 134 19.34 10.54 4.61
C ARG A 134 18.83 9.80 3.36
N PHE A 135 19.31 8.59 3.11
CA PHE A 135 18.82 7.74 2.03
C PHE A 135 17.33 7.43 2.20
N LEU A 136 16.87 7.08 3.40
CA LEU A 136 15.45 6.83 3.70
C LEU A 136 14.60 8.09 3.50
N ILE A 137 15.06 9.24 4.00
CA ILE A 137 14.39 10.53 3.78
C ILE A 137 14.29 10.83 2.28
N SER A 138 15.34 10.59 1.50
CA SER A 138 15.32 10.80 0.04
C SER A 138 14.27 9.93 -0.67
N ILE A 139 14.11 8.67 -0.27
CA ILE A 139 13.05 7.78 -0.79
C ILE A 139 11.67 8.34 -0.45
N TYR A 140 11.49 8.72 0.82
CA TYR A 140 10.23 9.30 1.29
C TYR A 140 9.86 10.58 0.55
N LEU A 141 10.81 11.49 0.35
CA LEU A 141 10.59 12.73 -0.40
C LEU A 141 10.19 12.47 -1.86
N LYS A 142 10.80 11.48 -2.52
CA LYS A 142 10.40 11.07 -3.88
C LYS A 142 8.99 10.50 -3.92
N TYR A 143 8.62 9.68 -2.93
CA TYR A 143 7.28 9.12 -2.80
C TYR A 143 6.23 10.22 -2.56
N SER A 144 6.51 11.15 -1.64
CA SER A 144 5.62 12.28 -1.35
C SER A 144 5.48 13.25 -2.53
N ALA A 145 6.56 13.50 -3.28
CA ALA A 145 6.52 14.27 -4.51
C ALA A 145 5.65 13.61 -5.59
N LEU A 146 5.68 12.28 -5.71
CA LEU A 146 4.80 11.52 -6.60
C LEU A 146 3.32 11.66 -6.19
N GLN A 147 3.03 11.55 -4.89
CA GLN A 147 1.66 11.75 -4.37
C GLN A 147 1.15 13.16 -4.66
N LEU A 148 1.99 14.20 -4.42
CA LEU A 148 1.63 15.60 -4.75
C LEU A 148 1.36 15.81 -6.23
N LYS A 149 2.17 15.20 -7.10
CA LYS A 149 1.96 15.29 -8.54
C LYS A 149 0.61 14.70 -8.95
N ILE A 150 0.29 13.50 -8.46
CA ILE A 150 -1.00 12.84 -8.72
C ILE A 150 -2.15 13.68 -8.18
N GLN A 151 -2.00 14.28 -7.00
CA GLN A 151 -3.02 15.15 -6.40
C GLN A 151 -3.24 16.41 -7.25
N LYS A 152 -2.18 17.09 -7.68
CA LYS A 152 -2.26 18.27 -8.54
C LYS A 152 -2.89 17.97 -9.91
N ASP A 153 -2.49 16.89 -10.56
CA ASP A 153 -3.06 16.45 -11.82
C ASP A 153 -4.57 16.16 -11.69
N HIS A 154 -5.02 15.72 -10.51
CA HIS A 154 -6.44 15.56 -10.20
C HIS A 154 -7.15 16.88 -9.94
N GLU A 155 -6.52 17.84 -9.30
CA GLU A 155 -7.10 19.16 -8.96
C GLU A 155 -7.16 20.08 -10.21
N GLU A 156 -6.13 20.09 -11.04
CA GLU A 156 -6.09 20.90 -12.27
C GLU A 156 -7.11 20.43 -13.34
N ASN A 157 -7.38 19.13 -13.40
CA ASN A 157 -8.39 18.57 -14.32
C ASN A 157 -9.84 18.85 -13.90
N HIS A 158 -10.03 19.38 -12.71
CA HIS A 158 -11.37 19.60 -12.17
C HIS A 158 -11.44 20.95 -11.47
N ASN A 159 -11.41 22.07 -11.99
CA ASN A 159 -11.66 23.43 -11.42
C ASN A 159 -12.48 23.41 -10.09
N GLU A 160 -12.06 22.62 -9.12
CA GLU A 160 -12.91 22.21 -7.99
C GLU A 160 -12.86 23.24 -6.86
N GLN A 161 -13.98 23.90 -6.63
CA GLN A 161 -14.28 24.54 -5.34
C GLN A 161 -14.12 23.47 -4.25
N LYS A 162 -13.49 23.82 -3.12
CA LYS A 162 -13.32 22.87 -1.99
C LYS A 162 -14.66 22.24 -1.63
N PRO A 163 -14.80 20.92 -1.72
CA PRO A 163 -16.08 20.25 -1.50
C PRO A 163 -16.58 20.49 -0.07
N ASN A 164 -17.89 20.62 0.11
CA ASN A 164 -18.48 20.75 1.44
C ASN A 164 -18.21 19.47 2.27
N PRO A 165 -17.53 19.57 3.44
CA PRO A 165 -17.11 18.40 4.22
C PRO A 165 -18.27 17.44 4.58
N LYS A 166 -19.46 17.97 4.88
CA LYS A 166 -20.62 17.14 5.22
C LYS A 166 -21.14 16.34 4.03
N VAL A 167 -21.19 16.97 2.85
CA VAL A 167 -21.63 16.30 1.61
C VAL A 167 -20.61 15.27 1.17
N TYR A 168 -19.33 15.61 1.25
CA TYR A 168 -18.24 14.70 0.93
C TYR A 168 -18.23 13.48 1.84
N TYR A 169 -18.40 13.66 3.16
CA TYR A 169 -18.53 12.59 4.12
C TYR A 169 -19.68 11.65 3.77
N ALA A 170 -20.88 12.18 3.54
CA ALA A 170 -22.06 11.38 3.27
C ALA A 170 -21.88 10.48 2.03
N LYS A 171 -21.27 11.01 0.96
CA LYS A 171 -21.07 10.30 -0.30
C LYS A 171 -19.89 9.33 -0.28
N ASN A 172 -18.80 9.68 0.39
CA ASN A 172 -17.55 8.90 0.34
C ASN A 172 -17.36 7.92 1.50
N ARG A 173 -18.13 8.01 2.60
CA ARG A 173 -17.99 7.13 3.76
C ARG A 173 -18.10 5.65 3.42
N LEU A 174 -19.13 5.27 2.64
CA LEU A 174 -19.32 3.88 2.23
C LEU A 174 -18.21 3.44 1.27
N LEU A 175 -17.86 4.31 0.34
CA LEU A 175 -16.86 4.03 -0.67
C LEU A 175 -15.48 3.83 -0.03
N LEU A 176 -15.13 4.61 0.99
CA LEU A 176 -13.89 4.41 1.75
C LEU A 176 -13.85 3.06 2.48
N ARG A 177 -14.99 2.60 3.01
CA ARG A 177 -15.08 1.24 3.57
C ARG A 177 -14.85 0.15 2.51
N LEU A 178 -15.36 0.35 1.30
CA LEU A 178 -15.10 -0.58 0.20
C LEU A 178 -13.63 -0.54 -0.23
N TRP A 179 -13.01 0.64 -0.27
CA TRP A 179 -11.57 0.78 -0.52
C TRP A 179 -10.71 0.05 0.53
N SER A 180 -11.16 -0.08 1.78
CA SER A 180 -10.39 -0.81 2.80
C SER A 180 -10.20 -2.30 2.48
N TYR A 181 -11.06 -2.90 1.63
CA TYR A 181 -10.90 -4.29 1.19
C TYR A 181 -9.70 -4.50 0.24
N VAL A 182 -9.15 -3.45 -0.36
CA VAL A 182 -7.90 -3.51 -1.13
C VAL A 182 -6.71 -2.92 -0.36
N GLY A 183 -6.88 -2.61 0.92
CA GLY A 183 -5.83 -2.10 1.80
C GLY A 183 -4.89 -3.18 2.31
N SER A 184 -3.74 -2.77 2.85
CA SER A 184 -2.68 -3.65 3.37
C SER A 184 -3.17 -4.63 4.43
N THR A 185 -4.08 -4.22 5.33
CA THR A 185 -4.65 -5.11 6.36
C THR A 185 -5.40 -6.31 5.73
N THR A 186 -6.10 -6.11 4.63
CA THR A 186 -6.77 -7.20 3.90
C THR A 186 -5.76 -8.18 3.32
N HIS A 187 -4.66 -7.70 2.72
CA HIS A 187 -3.60 -8.56 2.20
C HIS A 187 -2.94 -9.40 3.31
N ILE A 188 -2.66 -8.79 4.46
CA ILE A 188 -2.12 -9.50 5.63
C ILE A 188 -3.10 -10.60 6.09
N THR A 189 -4.38 -10.25 6.23
CA THR A 189 -5.42 -11.18 6.65
C THR A 189 -5.57 -12.34 5.68
N LEU A 190 -5.63 -12.06 4.37
CA LEU A 190 -5.71 -13.08 3.32
C LEU A 190 -4.47 -13.97 3.32
N CYS A 191 -3.27 -13.40 3.44
CA CYS A 191 -2.03 -14.16 3.52
C CYS A 191 -2.05 -15.13 4.71
N VAL A 192 -2.48 -14.68 5.90
CA VAL A 192 -2.58 -15.53 7.08
C VAL A 192 -3.63 -16.64 6.90
N VAL A 193 -4.82 -16.30 6.39
CA VAL A 193 -5.89 -17.26 6.18
C VAL A 193 -5.49 -18.34 5.17
N THR A 194 -4.94 -17.93 4.02
CA THR A 194 -4.52 -18.88 2.98
C THR A 194 -3.32 -19.73 3.43
N ALA A 195 -2.42 -19.18 4.24
CA ALA A 195 -1.33 -19.94 4.85
C ALA A 195 -1.85 -21.01 5.82
N LEU A 196 -2.84 -20.68 6.65
CA LEU A 196 -3.47 -21.65 7.57
C LEU A 196 -4.23 -22.75 6.83
N LEU A 197 -4.78 -22.43 5.67
CA LEU A 197 -5.46 -23.40 4.78
C LEU A 197 -4.48 -24.21 3.92
N GLY A 198 -3.17 -23.92 3.98
CA GLY A 198 -2.16 -24.57 3.14
C GLY A 198 -2.28 -24.25 1.64
N ASN A 199 -2.90 -23.12 1.29
CA ASN A 199 -3.20 -22.77 -0.12
C ASN A 199 -2.71 -21.37 -0.44
N MET A 200 -1.37 -21.20 -0.57
CA MET A 200 -0.76 -19.90 -0.87
C MET A 200 -0.96 -19.44 -2.32
N GLU A 201 -1.30 -20.36 -3.22
CA GLU A 201 -1.67 -20.02 -4.60
C GLU A 201 -2.95 -19.19 -4.65
N ALA A 202 -3.93 -19.58 -3.83
CA ALA A 202 -5.18 -18.82 -3.72
C ALA A 202 -4.92 -17.37 -3.30
N PHE A 203 -3.94 -17.12 -2.43
CA PHE A 203 -3.53 -15.78 -2.06
C PHE A 203 -3.05 -14.97 -3.29
N LEU A 204 -2.14 -15.53 -4.10
CA LEU A 204 -1.64 -14.86 -5.31
C LEU A 204 -2.78 -14.59 -6.31
N ILE A 205 -3.65 -15.58 -6.55
CA ILE A 205 -4.78 -15.44 -7.45
C ILE A 205 -5.73 -14.34 -6.98
N ILE A 206 -6.04 -14.29 -5.67
CA ILE A 206 -6.92 -13.27 -5.08
C ILE A 206 -6.30 -11.87 -5.23
N CYS A 207 -5.01 -11.72 -4.98
CA CYS A 207 -4.34 -10.44 -5.14
C CYS A 207 -4.32 -9.94 -6.60
N ILE A 208 -4.11 -10.86 -7.57
CA ILE A 208 -3.97 -10.51 -8.99
C ILE A 208 -5.32 -10.30 -9.68
N LEU A 209 -6.32 -11.13 -9.40
CA LEU A 209 -7.58 -11.11 -10.16
C LEU A 209 -8.70 -10.37 -9.41
N PRO A 210 -9.36 -10.93 -8.37
CA PRO A 210 -10.54 -10.30 -7.79
C PRO A 210 -10.26 -8.96 -7.13
N LEU A 211 -9.11 -8.76 -6.47
CA LEU A 211 -8.81 -7.47 -5.84
C LEU A 211 -8.48 -6.38 -6.86
N ASN A 212 -7.82 -6.68 -7.98
CA ASN A 212 -7.63 -5.73 -9.06
C ASN A 212 -8.95 -5.39 -9.76
N LEU A 213 -9.84 -6.37 -9.95
CA LEU A 213 -11.18 -6.12 -10.49
C LEU A 213 -11.99 -5.22 -9.55
N LEU A 214 -11.96 -5.51 -8.25
CA LEU A 214 -12.60 -4.67 -7.24
C LEU A 214 -12.04 -3.24 -7.27
N MET A 215 -10.72 -3.09 -7.30
CA MET A 215 -10.06 -1.79 -7.40
C MET A 215 -10.52 -1.02 -8.63
N LEU A 216 -10.63 -1.68 -9.79
CA LEU A 216 -11.07 -1.06 -11.03
C LEU A 216 -12.52 -0.57 -10.93
N VAL A 217 -13.42 -1.39 -10.37
CA VAL A 217 -14.80 -0.99 -10.09
C VAL A 217 -14.84 0.21 -9.15
N LEU A 218 -14.06 0.18 -8.07
CA LEU A 218 -13.99 1.28 -7.12
C LEU A 218 -13.50 2.58 -7.78
N PHE A 219 -12.55 2.51 -8.69
CA PHE A 219 -12.12 3.65 -9.48
C PHE A 219 -13.24 4.27 -10.30
N LEU A 220 -14.00 3.44 -11.01
CA LEU A 220 -15.11 3.90 -11.84
C LEU A 220 -16.20 4.59 -10.99
N VAL A 221 -16.53 3.98 -9.86
CA VAL A 221 -17.52 4.53 -8.92
C VAL A 221 -16.99 5.84 -8.29
N GLN A 222 -15.73 5.86 -7.86
CA GLN A 222 -15.11 7.07 -7.28
C GLN A 222 -15.11 8.24 -8.27
N LYS A 223 -14.81 7.97 -9.53
CA LYS A 223 -14.85 8.99 -10.58
C LYS A 223 -16.25 9.58 -10.76
N GLN A 224 -17.30 8.76 -10.66
CA GLN A 224 -18.69 9.23 -10.71
C GLN A 224 -19.06 10.05 -9.47
N VAL A 225 -18.69 9.58 -8.28
CA VAL A 225 -18.98 10.27 -7.01
C VAL A 225 -18.28 11.62 -6.96
N ASN A 226 -17.04 11.71 -7.41
CA ASN A 226 -16.31 12.97 -7.44
C ASN A 226 -16.97 14.00 -8.37
N LYS A 227 -17.52 13.61 -9.53
CA LYS A 227 -18.24 14.53 -10.44
C LYS A 227 -19.50 15.15 -9.84
N VAL A 228 -20.12 14.49 -8.88
CA VAL A 228 -21.37 14.93 -8.25
C VAL A 228 -21.11 15.70 -6.94
N THR A 229 -19.86 15.70 -6.44
CA THR A 229 -19.48 16.40 -5.20
C THR A 229 -18.97 17.83 -5.44
N VAL A 230 -18.78 18.21 -6.69
CA VAL A 230 -18.54 19.56 -7.16
C VAL A 230 -19.89 20.22 -7.48
#